data_0d55df1cf479f826331a99a76c98c253
#
_entry.id   0d55df1cf479f826331a99a76c98c253
#
_cell.length_a   1.000
_cell.length_b   1.000
_cell.length_c   1.000
_cell.angle_alpha   90.00
_cell.angle_beta   90.00
_cell.angle_gamma   90.00
#
_symmetry.space_group_name_H-M   'P 1'
#
loop_
_entity.id
_entity.type
_entity.pdbx_description
1 polymer ?
#
loop_
_entity_poly.entity_id
_entity_poly.type
_entity_poly.pdbx_seq_one_letter_code
_entity_poly.pdbx_strand_id
1 'polypeptide(L)'
;GGIGKSVLASKLTHDTAVQDYFADGILWVTLGQNPDILPLLSGWIQALGDHDYKPTAVESASNHLRTLLYDKCILLVVDDVWNPAHLEPFRVGGDKSRVMVTTREARIPDAELHRLDVMDEDQALDLMTQKIKEPLSERARGQALAFAGRVGYLPLALELAASQIEDGVTWPELLEDFTAEVSRLEALDIYAQGEMPDDEKRRKYSLLACFNLSLRQLSPEQLQQVAWLGVVPEDVSLTQAMAETLWQVSGRLAGSLLRTFRAKSLVLQ
;
A
#
# COMPACT_ATOMS: atom_id res chain seq x y z
N GLY A 1 -8.22 4.34 3.21
CA GLY A 1 -7.30 3.39 2.54
C GLY A 1 -7.33 3.54 1.03
N GLY A 2 -6.31 3.02 0.34
CA GLY A 2 -6.31 2.95 -1.12
C GLY A 2 -5.99 4.24 -1.90
N ILE A 3 -5.66 5.33 -1.21
CA ILE A 3 -5.37 6.67 -1.80
C ILE A 3 -3.94 6.76 -2.37
N GLY A 4 -3.06 5.79 -2.05
CA GLY A 4 -1.69 5.74 -2.58
C GLY A 4 -0.61 6.39 -1.69
N LYS A 5 -0.84 6.63 -0.38
CA LYS A 5 0.17 7.26 0.50
C LYS A 5 1.51 6.51 0.52
N SER A 6 1.49 5.22 0.83
CA SER A 6 2.71 4.39 0.88
C SER A 6 3.35 4.24 -0.51
N VAL A 7 2.54 4.17 -1.58
CA VAL A 7 3.03 4.13 -2.96
C VAL A 7 3.74 5.43 -3.33
N LEU A 8 3.19 6.59 -2.97
CA LEU A 8 3.82 7.89 -3.19
C LEU A 8 5.13 7.99 -2.40
N ALA A 9 5.12 7.62 -1.13
CA ALA A 9 6.33 7.60 -0.30
C ALA A 9 7.41 6.69 -0.90
N SER A 10 7.04 5.48 -1.33
CA SER A 10 7.95 4.56 -2.02
C SER A 10 8.49 5.16 -3.33
N LYS A 11 7.63 5.80 -4.13
CA LYS A 11 8.07 6.46 -5.36
C LYS A 11 9.08 7.58 -5.09
N LEU A 12 8.86 8.38 -4.07
CA LEU A 12 9.79 9.43 -3.66
C LEU A 12 11.15 8.87 -3.21
N THR A 13 11.19 7.73 -2.51
CA THR A 13 12.46 7.10 -2.10
C THR A 13 13.26 6.53 -3.27
N HIS A 14 12.64 6.31 -4.43
CA HIS A 14 13.29 5.87 -5.66
C HIS A 14 13.61 7.03 -6.62
N ASP A 15 13.24 8.26 -6.27
CA ASP A 15 13.59 9.44 -7.05
C ASP A 15 15.08 9.76 -6.89
N THR A 16 15.77 9.98 -8.01
CA THR A 16 17.21 10.23 -8.01
C THR A 16 17.59 11.50 -7.25
N ALA A 17 16.79 12.56 -7.35
CA ALA A 17 17.06 13.80 -6.62
C ALA A 17 16.92 13.62 -5.10
N VAL A 18 15.99 12.77 -4.66
CA VAL A 18 15.82 12.41 -3.24
C VAL A 18 17.00 11.57 -2.76
N GLN A 19 17.42 10.58 -3.56
CA GLN A 19 18.57 9.73 -3.22
C GLN A 19 19.89 10.53 -3.20
N ASP A 20 20.08 11.43 -4.14
CA ASP A 20 21.26 12.31 -4.18
C ASP A 20 21.31 13.28 -2.99
N TYR A 21 20.14 13.79 -2.56
CA TYR A 21 20.06 14.68 -1.41
C TYR A 21 20.37 13.95 -0.09
N PHE A 22 19.81 12.74 0.11
CA PHE A 22 20.05 11.92 1.31
C PHE A 22 21.20 10.94 1.06
N ALA A 23 22.42 11.47 0.96
CA ALA A 23 23.61 10.73 0.54
C ALA A 23 23.98 9.54 1.46
N ASP A 24 23.59 9.57 2.75
CA ASP A 24 23.79 8.45 3.68
C ASP A 24 22.70 7.38 3.60
N GLY A 25 21.70 7.56 2.73
CA GLY A 25 20.70 6.56 2.41
C GLY A 25 19.29 6.84 2.94
N ILE A 26 18.46 5.82 2.86
CA ILE A 26 17.05 5.86 3.25
C ILE A 26 16.78 4.64 4.14
N LEU A 27 16.21 4.87 5.31
CA LEU A 27 15.70 3.80 6.17
C LEU A 27 14.16 3.79 6.13
N TRP A 28 13.59 2.62 5.93
CA TRP A 28 12.14 2.43 5.87
C TRP A 28 11.67 1.50 6.97
N VAL A 29 10.54 1.85 7.57
CA VAL A 29 9.79 0.97 8.48
C VAL A 29 8.30 1.16 8.26
N THR A 30 7.52 0.09 8.34
CA THR A 30 6.07 0.13 8.35
C THR A 30 5.58 -0.27 9.73
N LEU A 31 4.72 0.55 10.35
CA LEU A 31 4.25 0.31 11.72
C LEU A 31 2.96 -0.51 11.77
N GLY A 32 1.98 -0.21 10.90
CA GLY A 32 0.66 -0.83 10.99
C GLY A 32 -0.08 -0.46 12.29
N GLN A 33 -1.13 -1.23 12.62
CA GLN A 33 -2.00 -0.94 13.75
C GLN A 33 -1.38 -1.26 15.12
N ASN A 34 -0.66 -2.38 15.22
CA ASN A 34 -0.10 -2.90 16.48
C ASN A 34 1.39 -3.26 16.29
N PRO A 35 2.28 -2.27 16.15
CA PRO A 35 3.69 -2.53 15.85
C PRO A 35 4.44 -3.05 17.06
N ASP A 36 5.35 -4.01 16.84
CA ASP A 36 6.41 -4.32 17.79
C ASP A 36 7.60 -3.39 17.52
N ILE A 37 7.70 -2.31 18.30
CA ILE A 37 8.63 -1.19 18.07
C ILE A 37 10.09 -1.63 18.20
N LEU A 38 10.42 -2.49 19.17
CA LEU A 38 11.81 -2.83 19.50
C LEU A 38 12.53 -3.60 18.37
N PRO A 39 11.93 -4.64 17.75
CA PRO A 39 12.51 -5.29 16.58
C PRO A 39 12.67 -4.36 15.38
N LEU A 40 11.73 -3.43 15.15
CA LEU A 40 11.79 -2.48 14.05
C LEU A 40 12.97 -1.50 14.20
N LEU A 41 13.18 -0.94 15.40
CA LEU A 41 14.35 -0.12 15.69
C LEU A 41 15.66 -0.92 15.59
N SER A 42 15.65 -2.18 16.06
CA SER A 42 16.80 -3.08 15.93
C SER A 42 17.16 -3.33 14.46
N GLY A 43 16.15 -3.44 13.59
CA GLY A 43 16.35 -3.56 12.15
C GLY A 43 17.08 -2.34 11.56
N TRP A 44 16.74 -1.13 11.97
CA TRP A 44 17.46 0.09 11.54
C TRP A 44 18.90 0.14 12.06
N ILE A 45 19.13 -0.27 13.31
CA ILE A 45 20.49 -0.35 13.90
C ILE A 45 21.36 -1.30 13.06
N GLN A 46 20.85 -2.47 12.73
CA GLN A 46 21.53 -3.46 11.90
C GLN A 46 21.78 -2.95 10.47
N ALA A 47 20.79 -2.28 9.86
CA ALA A 47 20.92 -1.68 8.54
C ALA A 47 22.02 -0.58 8.48
N LEU A 48 22.29 0.09 9.60
CA LEU A 48 23.39 1.03 9.76
C LEU A 48 24.74 0.35 10.02
N GLY A 49 24.80 -0.99 10.05
CA GLY A 49 26.01 -1.78 10.19
C GLY A 49 26.39 -2.15 11.62
N ASP A 50 25.59 -1.77 12.62
CA ASP A 50 25.86 -2.17 14.01
C ASP A 50 25.10 -3.47 14.33
N HIS A 51 25.76 -4.60 14.09
CA HIS A 51 25.21 -5.93 14.32
C HIS A 51 25.44 -6.45 15.75
N ASP A 52 26.29 -5.82 16.51
CA ASP A 52 26.69 -6.27 17.85
C ASP A 52 25.77 -5.67 18.93
N TYR A 53 25.20 -4.52 18.69
CA TYR A 53 24.30 -3.87 19.64
C TYR A 53 22.94 -4.58 19.67
N LYS A 54 22.55 -5.02 20.86
CA LYS A 54 21.28 -5.72 21.13
C LYS A 54 20.46 -4.94 22.14
N PRO A 55 19.59 -4.04 21.69
CA PRO A 55 18.76 -3.26 22.61
C PRO A 55 17.78 -4.17 23.34
N THR A 56 17.56 -3.88 24.63
CA THR A 56 16.58 -4.56 25.48
C THR A 56 15.34 -3.72 25.77
N ALA A 57 15.37 -2.45 25.36
CA ALA A 57 14.26 -1.51 25.54
C ALA A 57 14.18 -0.54 24.35
N VAL A 58 12.96 -0.07 24.05
CA VAL A 58 12.68 0.89 22.98
C VAL A 58 13.49 2.18 23.14
N GLU A 59 13.54 2.71 24.36
CA GLU A 59 14.27 3.95 24.67
C GLU A 59 15.78 3.81 24.41
N SER A 60 16.40 2.69 24.82
CA SER A 60 17.82 2.44 24.57
C SER A 60 18.13 2.31 23.07
N ALA A 61 17.25 1.63 22.31
CA ALA A 61 17.36 1.52 20.85
C ALA A 61 17.26 2.89 20.17
N SER A 62 16.26 3.69 20.54
CA SER A 62 16.07 5.04 20.00
C SER A 62 17.25 5.97 20.30
N ASN A 63 17.78 5.96 21.53
CA ASN A 63 18.95 6.76 21.90
C ASN A 63 20.22 6.32 21.16
N HIS A 64 20.40 5.03 20.96
CA HIS A 64 21.52 4.50 20.18
C HIS A 64 21.42 4.92 18.71
N LEU A 65 20.22 4.84 18.11
CA LEU A 65 19.99 5.33 16.75
C LEU A 65 20.30 6.83 16.61
N ARG A 66 19.92 7.66 17.59
CA ARG A 66 20.29 9.10 17.57
C ARG A 66 21.80 9.30 17.50
N THR A 67 22.57 8.47 18.19
CA THR A 67 24.03 8.53 18.13
C THR A 67 24.56 8.13 16.75
N LEU A 68 24.04 7.03 16.19
CA LEU A 68 24.45 6.54 14.87
C LEU A 68 24.08 7.50 13.73
N LEU A 69 23.00 8.25 13.89
CA LEU A 69 22.42 9.14 12.87
C LEU A 69 22.82 10.61 13.03
N TYR A 70 23.57 10.97 14.07
CA TYR A 70 23.83 12.37 14.46
C TYR A 70 24.37 13.24 13.31
N ASP A 71 25.39 12.75 12.60
CA ASP A 71 26.04 13.48 11.50
C ASP A 71 25.53 13.08 10.11
N LYS A 72 24.58 12.15 10.01
CA LYS A 72 24.10 11.59 8.75
C LYS A 72 23.06 12.46 8.07
N CYS A 73 23.13 12.49 6.74
CA CYS A 73 22.09 13.04 5.86
C CYS A 73 21.23 11.90 5.32
N ILE A 74 20.22 11.50 6.09
CA ILE A 74 19.43 10.30 5.84
C ILE A 74 17.92 10.62 5.85
N LEU A 75 17.16 9.95 5.00
CA LEU A 75 15.70 9.98 5.04
C LEU A 75 15.18 8.79 5.86
N LEU A 76 14.43 9.08 6.91
CA LEU A 76 13.77 8.09 7.75
C LEU A 76 12.28 8.04 7.34
N VAL A 77 11.85 6.93 6.78
CA VAL A 77 10.46 6.74 6.36
C VAL A 77 9.75 5.85 7.36
N VAL A 78 8.68 6.39 7.95
CA VAL A 78 7.81 5.67 8.90
C VAL A 78 6.42 5.58 8.26
N ASP A 79 6.14 4.43 7.69
CA ASP A 79 4.92 4.18 6.92
C ASP A 79 3.79 3.62 7.79
N ASP A 80 2.56 3.90 7.40
CA ASP A 80 1.29 3.46 8.00
C ASP A 80 1.20 3.67 9.52
N VAL A 81 1.44 4.90 9.95
CA VAL A 81 1.32 5.30 11.36
C VAL A 81 -0.15 5.47 11.72
N TRP A 82 -0.65 4.63 12.65
CA TRP A 82 -2.00 4.69 13.20
C TRP A 82 -2.08 5.43 14.53
N ASN A 83 -1.03 5.35 15.33
CA ASN A 83 -0.94 6.03 16.61
C ASN A 83 0.32 6.90 16.63
N PRO A 84 0.19 8.23 16.76
CA PRO A 84 1.35 9.13 16.82
C PRO A 84 2.37 8.78 17.91
N ALA A 85 1.96 8.17 19.01
CA ALA A 85 2.89 7.74 20.06
C ALA A 85 3.86 6.65 19.60
N HIS A 86 3.49 5.83 18.62
CA HIS A 86 4.37 4.81 18.06
C HIS A 86 5.44 5.41 17.14
N LEU A 87 5.25 6.64 16.65
CA LEU A 87 6.22 7.35 15.84
C LEU A 87 7.40 7.91 16.67
N GLU A 88 7.17 8.29 17.92
CA GLU A 88 8.17 9.00 18.73
C GLU A 88 9.54 8.30 18.82
N PRO A 89 9.64 6.97 18.99
CA PRO A 89 10.93 6.27 19.01
C PRO A 89 11.72 6.34 17.69
N PHE A 90 11.04 6.63 16.56
CA PHE A 90 11.62 6.73 15.23
C PHE A 90 11.99 8.17 14.84
N ARG A 91 11.63 9.16 15.66
CA ARG A 91 12.07 10.55 15.50
C ARG A 91 13.51 10.71 15.99
N VAL A 92 14.38 10.07 15.26
CA VAL A 92 15.84 10.04 15.52
C VAL A 92 16.57 10.66 14.33
N GLY A 93 17.76 11.15 14.52
CA GLY A 93 18.52 11.77 13.46
C GLY A 93 18.94 13.19 13.82
N GLY A 94 19.98 13.68 13.16
CA GLY A 94 20.51 15.03 13.32
C GLY A 94 19.82 16.03 12.38
N ASP A 95 20.34 17.27 12.38
CA ASP A 95 19.80 18.41 11.63
C ASP A 95 19.72 18.19 10.11
N LYS A 96 20.55 17.30 9.57
CA LYS A 96 20.59 16.96 8.14
C LYS A 96 19.60 15.87 7.73
N SER A 97 19.08 15.14 8.70
CA SER A 97 18.11 14.07 8.47
C SER A 97 16.68 14.60 8.39
N ARG A 98 15.82 13.86 7.74
CA ARG A 98 14.36 14.15 7.70
C ARG A 98 13.58 12.88 8.00
N VAL A 99 12.41 13.08 8.63
CA VAL A 99 11.44 11.99 8.86
C VAL A 99 10.25 12.23 7.97
N MET A 100 9.94 11.27 7.11
CA MET A 100 8.72 11.24 6.30
C MET A 100 7.76 10.22 6.90
N VAL A 101 6.51 10.62 7.08
CA VAL A 101 5.49 9.80 7.72
C VAL A 101 4.29 9.64 6.79
N THR A 102 3.79 8.43 6.62
CA THR A 102 2.46 8.25 6.06
C THR A 102 1.49 7.87 7.17
N THR A 103 0.32 8.47 7.17
CA THR A 103 -0.67 8.27 8.21
C THR A 103 -2.09 8.55 7.71
N ARG A 104 -3.09 8.03 8.40
CA ARG A 104 -4.50 8.42 8.27
C ARG A 104 -4.90 9.46 9.31
N GLU A 105 -4.04 9.69 10.29
CA GLU A 105 -4.28 10.69 11.33
C GLU A 105 -4.22 12.11 10.75
N ALA A 106 -5.18 12.93 11.16
CA ALA A 106 -5.29 14.31 10.69
C ALA A 106 -4.19 15.22 11.26
N ARG A 107 -3.45 14.76 12.25
CA ARG A 107 -2.47 15.58 12.98
C ARG A 107 -1.34 14.73 13.53
N ILE A 108 -0.12 15.04 13.12
CA ILE A 108 1.12 14.56 13.75
C ILE A 108 1.80 15.78 14.37
N PRO A 109 2.10 15.78 15.68
CA PRO A 109 2.81 16.90 16.31
C PRO A 109 4.12 17.20 15.60
N ASP A 110 4.47 18.47 15.47
CA ASP A 110 5.72 18.96 14.89
C ASP A 110 6.04 18.44 13.48
N ALA A 111 5.01 18.13 12.70
CA ALA A 111 5.13 17.71 11.31
C ALA A 111 4.40 18.67 10.38
N GLU A 112 5.00 18.94 9.22
CA GLU A 112 4.32 19.58 8.10
C GLU A 112 3.39 18.55 7.42
N LEU A 113 2.12 18.92 7.27
CA LEU A 113 1.11 18.04 6.75
C LEU A 113 0.86 18.29 5.26
N HIS A 114 1.14 17.29 4.43
CA HIS A 114 0.75 17.24 3.04
C HIS A 114 -0.47 16.33 2.87
N ARG A 115 -1.62 16.92 2.56
CA ARG A 115 -2.84 16.15 2.32
C ARG A 115 -2.81 15.55 0.93
N LEU A 116 -2.89 14.24 0.86
CA LEU A 116 -3.07 13.53 -0.40
C LEU A 116 -4.58 13.35 -0.64
N ASP A 117 -5.04 13.82 -1.78
CA ASP A 117 -6.43 13.64 -2.23
C ASP A 117 -6.55 12.47 -3.22
N VAL A 118 -7.78 12.14 -3.60
CA VAL A 118 -8.05 11.21 -4.71
C VAL A 118 -7.51 11.79 -6.02
N MET A 119 -7.36 10.97 -7.04
CA MET A 119 -6.92 11.40 -8.36
C MET A 119 -7.95 12.33 -9.02
N ASP A 120 -7.48 13.22 -9.87
CA ASP A 120 -8.34 13.92 -10.84
C ASP A 120 -8.61 13.03 -12.07
N GLU A 121 -9.42 13.53 -13.00
CA GLU A 121 -9.83 12.79 -14.20
C GLU A 121 -8.65 12.42 -15.10
N ASP A 122 -7.71 13.34 -15.28
CA ASP A 122 -6.53 13.12 -16.13
C ASP A 122 -5.59 12.09 -15.50
N GLN A 123 -5.31 12.21 -14.22
CA GLN A 123 -4.51 11.25 -13.46
C GLN A 123 -5.14 9.85 -13.46
N ALA A 124 -6.47 9.77 -13.31
CA ALA A 124 -7.19 8.51 -13.34
C ALA A 124 -7.11 7.83 -14.72
N LEU A 125 -7.26 8.61 -15.80
CA LEU A 125 -7.10 8.11 -17.17
C LEU A 125 -5.68 7.65 -17.45
N ASP A 126 -4.69 8.42 -17.01
CA ASP A 126 -3.28 8.08 -17.18
C ASP A 126 -2.94 6.76 -16.49
N LEU A 127 -3.38 6.59 -15.23
CA LEU A 127 -3.18 5.34 -14.48
C LEU A 127 -3.79 4.14 -15.21
N MET A 128 -5.05 4.25 -15.62
CA MET A 128 -5.76 3.16 -16.30
C MET A 128 -5.13 2.86 -17.67
N THR A 129 -4.75 3.88 -18.45
CA THR A 129 -4.11 3.69 -19.75
C THR A 129 -2.74 3.03 -19.61
N GLN A 130 -1.93 3.43 -18.64
CA GLN A 130 -0.64 2.80 -18.37
C GLN A 130 -0.78 1.33 -17.99
N LYS A 131 -1.82 0.98 -17.21
CA LYS A 131 -2.07 -0.40 -16.80
C LYS A 131 -2.57 -1.26 -17.95
N ILE A 132 -3.50 -0.75 -18.76
CA ILE A 132 -4.08 -1.46 -19.91
C ILE A 132 -3.06 -1.62 -21.04
N LYS A 133 -2.02 -0.74 -21.11
CA LYS A 133 -0.97 -0.74 -22.14
C LYS A 133 -1.46 -0.52 -23.58
N GLU A 134 -2.70 -0.12 -23.75
CA GLU A 134 -3.32 0.19 -25.03
C GLU A 134 -3.98 1.58 -24.97
N PRO A 135 -3.89 2.36 -26.05
CA PRO A 135 -4.56 3.66 -26.10
C PRO A 135 -6.09 3.45 -26.09
N LEU A 136 -6.75 4.15 -25.17
CA LEU A 136 -8.20 4.11 -25.08
C LEU A 136 -8.84 4.91 -26.23
N SER A 137 -9.80 4.31 -26.93
CA SER A 137 -10.65 5.04 -27.88
C SER A 137 -11.49 6.10 -27.13
N GLU A 138 -12.00 7.11 -27.85
CA GLU A 138 -12.87 8.15 -27.24
C GLU A 138 -14.03 7.55 -26.44
N ARG A 139 -14.68 6.50 -26.97
CA ARG A 139 -15.75 5.80 -26.28
C ARG A 139 -15.25 5.13 -24.99
N ALA A 140 -14.11 4.45 -25.06
CA ALA A 140 -13.50 3.78 -23.91
C ALA A 140 -13.05 4.78 -22.83
N ARG A 141 -12.53 5.95 -23.23
CA ARG A 141 -12.20 7.05 -22.29
C ARG A 141 -13.42 7.52 -21.53
N GLY A 142 -14.54 7.76 -22.22
CA GLY A 142 -15.79 8.16 -21.57
C GLY A 142 -16.30 7.11 -20.57
N GLN A 143 -16.19 5.82 -20.93
CA GLN A 143 -16.57 4.71 -20.05
C GLN A 143 -15.62 4.57 -18.85
N ALA A 144 -14.32 4.71 -19.05
CA ALA A 144 -13.31 4.70 -18.00
C ALA A 144 -13.53 5.83 -16.98
N LEU A 145 -13.81 7.05 -17.46
CA LEU A 145 -14.14 8.19 -16.58
C LEU A 145 -15.45 7.97 -15.82
N ALA A 146 -16.47 7.43 -16.46
CA ALA A 146 -17.72 7.09 -15.78
C ALA A 146 -17.49 6.08 -14.65
N PHE A 147 -16.64 5.07 -14.88
CA PHE A 147 -16.23 4.13 -13.85
C PHE A 147 -15.41 4.81 -12.75
N ALA A 148 -14.42 5.64 -13.12
CA ALA A 148 -13.59 6.39 -12.17
C ALA A 148 -14.43 7.24 -11.20
N GLY A 149 -15.43 7.94 -11.72
CA GLY A 149 -16.38 8.69 -10.89
C GLY A 149 -17.18 7.80 -9.93
N ARG A 150 -17.53 6.56 -10.33
CA ARG A 150 -18.24 5.61 -9.47
C ARG A 150 -17.39 5.12 -8.30
N VAL A 151 -16.10 4.85 -8.54
CA VAL A 151 -15.16 4.42 -7.50
C VAL A 151 -14.55 5.59 -6.72
N GLY A 152 -14.95 6.84 -7.01
CA GLY A 152 -14.47 8.04 -6.33
C GLY A 152 -13.00 8.32 -6.59
N TYR A 153 -12.51 8.04 -7.78
CA TYR A 153 -11.14 8.26 -8.24
C TYR A 153 -10.06 7.66 -7.32
N LEU A 154 -10.40 6.55 -6.66
CA LEU A 154 -9.46 5.82 -5.78
C LEU A 154 -8.43 5.07 -6.61
N PRO A 155 -7.12 5.36 -6.48
CA PRO A 155 -6.07 4.75 -7.30
C PRO A 155 -6.11 3.23 -7.31
N LEU A 156 -6.21 2.58 -6.14
CA LEU A 156 -6.23 1.12 -6.06
C LEU A 156 -7.46 0.51 -6.73
N ALA A 157 -8.64 1.15 -6.62
CA ALA A 157 -9.84 0.68 -7.31
C ALA A 157 -9.71 0.81 -8.83
N LEU A 158 -9.10 1.90 -9.30
CA LEU A 158 -8.81 2.12 -10.72
C LEU A 158 -7.81 1.09 -11.27
N GLU A 159 -6.77 0.77 -10.51
CA GLU A 159 -5.76 -0.22 -10.88
C GLU A 159 -6.35 -1.63 -10.97
N LEU A 160 -7.18 -2.03 -10.00
CA LEU A 160 -7.91 -3.29 -10.01
C LEU A 160 -8.86 -3.38 -11.22
N ALA A 161 -9.59 -2.30 -11.52
CA ALA A 161 -10.47 -2.22 -12.66
C ALA A 161 -9.71 -2.33 -14.00
N ALA A 162 -8.65 -1.55 -14.15
CA ALA A 162 -7.83 -1.55 -15.36
C ALA A 162 -7.20 -2.93 -15.62
N SER A 163 -6.84 -3.67 -14.56
CA SER A 163 -6.37 -5.06 -14.69
C SER A 163 -7.43 -5.98 -15.30
N GLN A 164 -8.70 -5.81 -14.94
CA GLN A 164 -9.80 -6.61 -15.50
C GLN A 164 -10.06 -6.26 -16.97
N ILE A 165 -9.91 -4.99 -17.34
CA ILE A 165 -10.00 -4.55 -18.73
C ILE A 165 -8.84 -5.14 -19.56
N GLU A 166 -7.60 -5.15 -19.02
CA GLU A 166 -6.44 -5.79 -19.64
C GLU A 166 -6.69 -7.31 -19.85
N ASP A 167 -7.39 -7.96 -18.95
CA ASP A 167 -7.81 -9.37 -19.04
C ASP A 167 -9.00 -9.60 -20.01
N GLY A 168 -9.55 -8.56 -20.65
CA GLY A 168 -10.58 -8.66 -21.69
C GLY A 168 -12.02 -8.41 -21.22
N VAL A 169 -12.25 -8.02 -19.96
CA VAL A 169 -13.57 -7.56 -19.50
C VAL A 169 -13.88 -6.21 -20.16
N THR A 170 -15.10 -6.02 -20.62
CA THR A 170 -15.50 -4.73 -21.20
C THR A 170 -15.93 -3.73 -20.12
N TRP A 171 -15.79 -2.42 -20.39
CA TRP A 171 -16.22 -1.38 -19.44
C TRP A 171 -17.70 -1.48 -19.03
N PRO A 172 -18.67 -1.78 -19.93
CA PRO A 172 -20.05 -1.98 -19.54
C PRO A 172 -20.27 -3.17 -18.59
N GLU A 173 -19.63 -4.32 -18.87
CA GLU A 173 -19.68 -5.50 -18.00
C GLU A 173 -19.10 -5.19 -16.63
N LEU A 174 -17.93 -4.57 -16.58
CA LEU A 174 -17.27 -4.17 -15.33
C LEU A 174 -18.15 -3.24 -14.50
N LEU A 175 -18.82 -2.26 -15.12
CA LEU A 175 -19.71 -1.32 -14.43
C LEU A 175 -20.97 -2.00 -13.88
N GLU A 176 -21.53 -2.94 -14.63
CA GLU A 176 -22.69 -3.74 -14.20
C GLU A 176 -22.32 -4.62 -13.00
N ASP A 177 -21.23 -5.38 -13.11
CA ASP A 177 -20.73 -6.25 -12.05
C ASP A 177 -20.36 -5.46 -10.78
N PHE A 178 -19.71 -4.31 -10.94
CA PHE A 178 -19.38 -3.41 -9.85
C PHE A 178 -20.62 -2.91 -9.12
N THR A 179 -21.64 -2.49 -9.87
CA THR A 179 -22.90 -1.99 -9.28
C THR A 179 -23.61 -3.08 -8.50
N ALA A 180 -23.67 -4.29 -9.06
CA ALA A 180 -24.25 -5.46 -8.39
C ALA A 180 -23.50 -5.83 -7.11
N GLU A 181 -22.16 -5.80 -7.16
CA GLU A 181 -21.33 -6.14 -6.00
C GLU A 181 -21.42 -5.10 -4.88
N VAL A 182 -21.45 -3.80 -5.21
CA VAL A 182 -21.67 -2.73 -4.21
C VAL A 182 -23.03 -2.92 -3.54
N SER A 183 -24.10 -3.16 -4.30
CA SER A 183 -25.43 -3.41 -3.73
C SER A 183 -25.47 -4.64 -2.82
N ARG A 184 -24.73 -5.70 -3.18
CA ARG A 184 -24.58 -6.90 -2.34
C ARG A 184 -23.87 -6.59 -1.03
N LEU A 185 -22.78 -5.81 -1.08
CA LEU A 185 -22.02 -5.41 0.11
C LEU A 185 -22.84 -4.51 1.04
N GLU A 186 -23.60 -3.57 0.47
CA GLU A 186 -24.52 -2.71 1.22
C GLU A 186 -25.62 -3.52 1.92
N ALA A 187 -26.20 -4.51 1.24
CA ALA A 187 -27.19 -5.39 1.83
C ALA A 187 -26.65 -6.24 2.98
N LEU A 188 -25.38 -6.63 2.93
CA LEU A 188 -24.71 -7.36 4.02
C LEU A 188 -24.40 -6.46 5.21
N ASP A 189 -24.11 -5.18 4.98
CA ASP A 189 -23.70 -4.23 6.02
C ASP A 189 -24.89 -3.70 6.87
N ILE A 190 -26.13 -3.93 6.45
CA ILE A 190 -27.34 -3.61 7.26
C ILE A 190 -27.26 -4.25 8.66
N TYR A 191 -26.47 -5.32 8.79
CA TYR A 191 -26.24 -6.03 10.06
C TYR A 191 -24.98 -5.56 10.82
N ALA A 192 -24.16 -4.66 10.24
CA ALA A 192 -22.97 -4.16 10.89
C ALA A 192 -23.32 -3.01 11.85
N GLN A 193 -22.99 -3.18 13.13
CA GLN A 193 -23.16 -2.13 14.15
C GLN A 193 -22.02 -1.12 14.03
N GLY A 194 -22.32 0.11 13.66
CA GLY A 194 -21.40 1.25 13.68
C GLY A 194 -21.77 2.32 12.66
N GLU A 195 -21.83 3.57 13.10
CA GLU A 195 -22.00 4.73 12.23
C GLU A 195 -20.64 5.09 11.60
N MET A 196 -20.49 4.84 10.32
CA MET A 196 -19.35 5.30 9.52
C MET A 196 -19.82 6.46 8.63
N PRO A 197 -19.01 7.53 8.43
CA PRO A 197 -19.37 8.60 7.50
C PRO A 197 -19.65 8.05 6.09
N ASP A 198 -20.66 8.59 5.42
CA ASP A 198 -21.14 8.10 4.11
C ASP A 198 -20.02 8.05 3.05
N ASP A 199 -19.14 9.04 3.01
CA ASP A 199 -18.02 9.06 2.07
C ASP A 199 -17.00 7.95 2.35
N GLU A 200 -16.72 7.66 3.61
CA GLU A 200 -15.78 6.59 3.98
C GLU A 200 -16.39 5.22 3.70
N LYS A 201 -17.67 5.06 3.99
CA LYS A 201 -18.45 3.86 3.69
C LYS A 201 -18.46 3.58 2.18
N ARG A 202 -18.73 4.61 1.38
CA ARG A 202 -18.71 4.54 -0.08
C ARG A 202 -17.34 4.12 -0.62
N ARG A 203 -16.26 4.72 -0.13
CA ARG A 203 -14.88 4.35 -0.52
C ARG A 203 -14.55 2.91 -0.16
N LYS A 204 -14.94 2.47 1.04
CA LYS A 204 -14.76 1.09 1.50
C LYS A 204 -15.45 0.09 0.57
N TYR A 205 -16.72 0.32 0.23
CA TYR A 205 -17.45 -0.60 -0.65
C TYR A 205 -16.93 -0.60 -2.07
N SER A 206 -16.56 0.57 -2.60
CA SER A 206 -15.95 0.66 -3.92
C SER A 206 -14.68 -0.18 -4.01
N LEU A 207 -13.81 -0.07 -3.01
CA LEU A 207 -12.57 -0.84 -2.97
C LEU A 207 -12.82 -2.34 -2.81
N LEU A 208 -13.71 -2.73 -1.89
CA LEU A 208 -14.07 -4.13 -1.67
C LEU A 208 -14.74 -4.74 -2.90
N ALA A 209 -15.62 -4.00 -3.59
CA ALA A 209 -16.25 -4.46 -4.82
C ALA A 209 -15.22 -4.74 -5.91
N CYS A 210 -14.30 -3.79 -6.18
CA CYS A 210 -13.23 -3.99 -7.15
C CYS A 210 -12.33 -5.19 -6.78
N PHE A 211 -12.01 -5.34 -5.51
CA PHE A 211 -11.20 -6.46 -5.03
C PHE A 211 -11.94 -7.81 -5.22
N ASN A 212 -13.21 -7.89 -4.81
CA ASN A 212 -14.01 -9.10 -4.97
C ASN A 212 -14.17 -9.49 -6.45
N LEU A 213 -14.36 -8.52 -7.34
CA LEU A 213 -14.43 -8.79 -8.78
C LEU A 213 -13.11 -9.35 -9.32
N SER A 214 -11.97 -8.82 -8.86
CA SER A 214 -10.65 -9.37 -9.23
C SER A 214 -10.44 -10.79 -8.70
N LEU A 215 -10.94 -11.09 -7.49
CA LEU A 215 -10.89 -12.45 -6.92
C LEU A 215 -11.73 -13.45 -7.71
N ARG A 216 -12.90 -13.05 -8.25
CA ARG A 216 -13.77 -13.93 -9.04
C ARG A 216 -13.13 -14.47 -10.32
N GLN A 217 -12.09 -13.79 -10.81
CA GLN A 217 -11.34 -14.22 -12.00
C GLN A 217 -10.26 -15.26 -11.71
N LEU A 218 -10.06 -15.61 -10.43
CA LEU A 218 -9.07 -16.60 -10.02
C LEU A 218 -9.65 -18.01 -10.03
N SER A 219 -8.80 -19.00 -10.33
CA SER A 219 -9.19 -20.41 -10.15
C SER A 219 -9.40 -20.73 -8.66
N PRO A 220 -10.11 -21.81 -8.31
CA PRO A 220 -10.29 -22.24 -6.92
C PRO A 220 -8.96 -22.41 -6.19
N GLU A 221 -7.93 -22.94 -6.85
CA GLU A 221 -6.59 -23.12 -6.30
C GLU A 221 -5.91 -21.78 -6.04
N GLN A 222 -6.02 -20.82 -6.97
CA GLN A 222 -5.49 -19.46 -6.81
C GLN A 222 -6.20 -18.70 -5.70
N LEU A 223 -7.52 -18.84 -5.56
CA LEU A 223 -8.28 -18.28 -4.45
C LEU A 223 -7.80 -18.78 -3.10
N GLN A 224 -7.52 -20.09 -2.99
CA GLN A 224 -6.95 -20.68 -1.78
C GLN A 224 -5.56 -20.07 -1.47
N GLN A 225 -4.74 -19.87 -2.49
CA GLN A 225 -3.41 -19.28 -2.32
C GLN A 225 -3.48 -17.81 -1.90
N VAL A 226 -4.40 -17.03 -2.44
CA VAL A 226 -4.65 -15.66 -1.97
C VAL A 226 -5.16 -15.65 -0.53
N ALA A 227 -6.05 -16.58 -0.16
CA ALA A 227 -6.53 -16.68 1.22
C ALA A 227 -5.40 -16.97 2.23
N TRP A 228 -4.38 -17.74 1.85
CA TRP A 228 -3.20 -17.97 2.67
C TRP A 228 -2.36 -16.71 2.92
N LEU A 229 -2.45 -15.68 2.06
CA LEU A 229 -1.78 -14.40 2.32
C LEU A 229 -2.31 -13.72 3.59
N GLY A 230 -3.54 -14.00 3.99
CA GLY A 230 -4.14 -13.46 5.21
C GLY A 230 -3.48 -13.92 6.52
N VAL A 231 -2.58 -14.92 6.50
CA VAL A 231 -1.78 -15.31 7.69
C VAL A 231 -0.43 -14.60 7.74
N VAL A 232 -0.04 -13.93 6.67
CA VAL A 232 1.19 -13.13 6.62
C VAL A 232 0.92 -11.80 7.30
N PRO A 233 1.82 -11.30 8.15
CA PRO A 233 1.67 -9.96 8.74
C PRO A 233 1.46 -8.88 7.68
N GLU A 234 0.74 -7.81 8.04
CA GLU A 234 0.54 -6.66 7.17
C GLU A 234 1.90 -6.09 6.72
N ASP A 235 1.96 -5.58 5.49
CA ASP A 235 3.11 -4.89 4.89
C ASP A 235 4.41 -5.71 4.77
N VAL A 236 4.33 -7.02 4.84
CA VAL A 236 5.48 -7.90 4.59
C VAL A 236 5.73 -8.03 3.09
N SER A 237 6.99 -7.80 2.69
CA SER A 237 7.44 -8.08 1.33
C SER A 237 7.47 -9.58 1.09
N LEU A 238 6.53 -10.09 0.31
CA LEU A 238 6.43 -11.51 0.00
C LEU A 238 7.49 -11.93 -1.03
N THR A 239 8.54 -12.59 -0.56
CA THR A 239 9.56 -13.18 -1.45
C THR A 239 9.08 -14.47 -2.07
N GLN A 240 9.72 -14.88 -3.18
CA GLN A 240 9.41 -16.19 -3.79
C GLN A 240 9.63 -17.36 -2.81
N ALA A 241 10.69 -17.33 -2.00
CA ALA A 241 10.96 -18.37 -1.02
C ALA A 241 9.90 -18.45 0.10
N MET A 242 9.40 -17.30 0.54
CA MET A 242 8.26 -17.26 1.47
C MET A 242 6.99 -17.83 0.84
N ALA A 243 6.71 -17.46 -0.42
CA ALA A 243 5.57 -17.98 -1.17
C ALA A 243 5.65 -19.52 -1.40
N GLU A 244 6.84 -20.05 -1.69
CA GLU A 244 7.08 -21.49 -1.78
C GLU A 244 6.70 -22.21 -0.49
N THR A 245 7.14 -21.67 0.64
CA THR A 245 6.86 -22.25 1.96
C THR A 245 5.38 -22.11 2.32
N LEU A 246 4.80 -20.91 2.13
CA LEU A 246 3.42 -20.60 2.47
C LEU A 246 2.42 -21.46 1.68
N TRP A 247 2.67 -21.63 0.39
CA TRP A 247 1.77 -22.37 -0.50
C TRP A 247 2.16 -23.81 -0.70
N GLN A 248 3.29 -24.26 -0.15
CA GLN A 248 3.84 -25.61 -0.29
C GLN A 248 3.96 -26.06 -1.76
N VAL A 249 4.44 -25.17 -2.61
CA VAL A 249 4.61 -25.40 -4.05
C VAL A 249 6.07 -25.23 -4.47
N SER A 250 6.40 -25.68 -5.69
CA SER A 250 7.74 -25.45 -6.23
C SER A 250 8.00 -23.96 -6.50
N GLY A 251 9.27 -23.52 -6.39
CA GLY A 251 9.65 -22.12 -6.63
C GLY A 251 9.22 -21.60 -7.99
N ARG A 252 9.25 -22.42 -9.02
CA ARG A 252 8.76 -22.06 -10.34
C ARG A 252 7.26 -21.70 -10.32
N LEU A 253 6.46 -22.49 -9.61
CA LEU A 253 5.02 -22.24 -9.48
C LEU A 253 4.75 -21.03 -8.59
N ALA A 254 5.44 -20.89 -7.45
CA ALA A 254 5.34 -19.73 -6.57
C ALA A 254 5.65 -18.42 -7.32
N GLY A 255 6.75 -18.40 -8.08
CA GLY A 255 7.09 -17.25 -8.93
C GLY A 255 6.04 -16.93 -10.01
N SER A 256 5.41 -17.97 -10.60
CA SER A 256 4.31 -17.79 -11.56
C SER A 256 3.08 -17.18 -10.91
N LEU A 257 2.68 -17.68 -9.75
CA LEU A 257 1.53 -17.18 -8.98
C LEU A 257 1.73 -15.74 -8.52
N LEU A 258 2.92 -15.40 -8.01
CA LEU A 258 3.25 -14.02 -7.64
C LEU A 258 3.12 -13.07 -8.84
N ARG A 259 3.59 -13.46 -10.03
CA ARG A 259 3.40 -12.66 -11.24
C ARG A 259 1.92 -12.49 -11.59
N THR A 260 1.13 -13.56 -11.51
CA THR A 260 -0.32 -13.50 -11.76
C THR A 260 -1.02 -12.56 -10.78
N PHE A 261 -0.72 -12.65 -9.49
CA PHE A 261 -1.36 -11.78 -8.48
C PHE A 261 -0.93 -10.32 -8.60
N ARG A 262 0.33 -10.06 -8.99
CA ARG A 262 0.81 -8.70 -9.32
C ARG A 262 0.15 -8.15 -10.58
N ALA A 263 0.01 -8.95 -11.62
CA ALA A 263 -0.68 -8.53 -12.86
C ALA A 263 -2.13 -8.12 -12.56
N LYS A 264 -2.79 -8.83 -11.65
CA LYS A 264 -4.16 -8.55 -11.20
C LYS A 264 -4.25 -7.49 -10.08
N SER A 265 -3.16 -6.82 -9.74
CA SER A 265 -3.08 -5.81 -8.67
C SER A 265 -3.57 -6.30 -7.28
N LEU A 266 -3.51 -7.62 -7.06
CA LEU A 266 -3.86 -8.24 -5.77
C LEU A 266 -2.68 -8.22 -4.79
N VAL A 267 -1.46 -8.09 -5.29
CA VAL A 267 -0.22 -7.96 -4.52
C VAL A 267 0.58 -6.82 -5.16
N LEU A 268 1.05 -5.88 -4.35
CA LEU A 268 1.90 -4.78 -4.79
C LEU A 268 3.30 -5.27 -5.19
N GLN A 269 3.99 -4.46 -6.00
CA GLN A 269 5.36 -4.76 -6.42
C GLN A 269 6.36 -4.46 -5.32
#